data_d74dad6e544001a47d32a1e70246c657
#
_entry.id   d74dad6e544001a47d32a1e70246c657
#
_cell.length_a   1.000
_cell.length_b   1.000
_cell.length_c   1.000
_cell.angle_alpha   90.00
_cell.angle_beta   90.00
_cell.angle_gamma   90.00
#
_symmetry.space_group_name_H-M   'P 1'
#
loop_
_entity.id
_entity.type
_entity.pdbx_description
1 polymer ?
#
loop_
_entity_poly.entity_id
_entity_poly.type
_entity_poly.pdbx_seq_one_letter_code
_entity_poly.pdbx_strand_id
1 'polypeptide(L)'
;SVWVRVINIILNLIGGIMKRILAIFLFVTSASFTVNSAELKFICYQDINECDTIADMAKSWEASTGHTLNIETVGYEVIREQLENQLESGAAPDLARVTNLGGLNKFYLDLKPYVDSSYWEANYGATLPWYRKPSGDDGIYGWQTQLTVTGPYVNVTMFEDAGVDMPEEGASWDDWADALRQVKSELGLTAGLALDRTAHRWAGPAFSYGAKFHENGTPILVDEGFRKFSEIFVGWHKEGLMPAEGWPAGSGTAYKNAAPLFLDGTVAMHMSGSWMLGNYDKNITDFEWKVVPIPCGPGGCGAMPGGSGIVAFKSTNNPEAAASFIDFMSQTDNAEKFAAATSNITAHQGLQKSGIDYAGVSPNVAEGLAIFAANAGKAADTTPQAYWFQGYNKNFAIYGIVPD
;
A
#
# COMPACT_ATOMS: atom_id res chain seq x y z
N SER A 1 35.97 -72.79 35.01
CA SER A 1 37.18 -72.03 35.24
C SER A 1 36.80 -70.59 35.55
N VAL A 2 37.58 -69.94 36.38
CA VAL A 2 37.32 -68.56 36.85
C VAL A 2 37.13 -67.55 35.69
N TRP A 3 37.82 -67.74 34.59
CA TRP A 3 37.75 -66.90 33.39
C TRP A 3 36.37 -66.89 32.69
N VAL A 4 35.66 -68.02 32.68
CA VAL A 4 34.30 -68.07 32.06
C VAL A 4 33.28 -67.30 32.87
N ARG A 5 33.43 -67.28 34.21
CA ARG A 5 32.55 -66.44 35.07
C ARG A 5 32.83 -64.96 34.93
N VAL A 6 34.08 -64.53 34.77
CA VAL A 6 34.46 -63.15 34.58
C VAL A 6 33.93 -62.60 33.23
N ILE A 7 34.04 -63.37 32.13
CA ILE A 7 33.53 -63.01 30.81
C ILE A 7 32.02 -62.90 30.83
N ASN A 8 31.29 -63.80 31.50
CA ASN A 8 29.83 -63.67 31.58
C ASN A 8 29.37 -62.52 32.44
N ILE A 9 30.09 -62.08 33.45
CA ILE A 9 29.78 -60.88 34.24
C ILE A 9 30.03 -59.65 33.42
N ILE A 10 31.10 -59.57 32.61
CA ILE A 10 31.41 -58.46 31.75
C ILE A 10 30.36 -58.29 30.62
N LEU A 11 29.98 -59.44 29.99
CA LEU A 11 28.94 -59.39 28.94
C LEU A 11 27.57 -59.02 29.47
N ASN A 12 27.18 -59.37 30.68
CA ASN A 12 25.93 -58.93 31.29
C ASN A 12 25.97 -57.50 31.71
N LEU A 13 27.10 -56.96 32.16
CA LEU A 13 27.28 -55.54 32.45
C LEU A 13 27.19 -54.65 31.19
N ILE A 14 27.88 -55.07 30.10
CA ILE A 14 27.85 -54.37 28.81
C ILE A 14 26.44 -54.43 28.21
N GLY A 15 25.76 -55.57 28.24
CA GLY A 15 24.39 -55.73 27.80
C GLY A 15 23.37 -54.87 28.59
N GLY A 16 23.61 -54.73 29.90
CA GLY A 16 22.80 -53.84 30.76
C GLY A 16 23.00 -52.35 30.48
N ILE A 17 24.25 -51.95 30.21
CA ILE A 17 24.59 -50.56 29.84
C ILE A 17 24.05 -50.22 28.46
N MET A 18 24.21 -51.10 27.48
CA MET A 18 23.66 -50.89 26.13
C MET A 18 22.12 -50.79 26.12
N LYS A 19 21.42 -51.63 26.93
CA LYS A 19 19.98 -51.55 27.08
C LYS A 19 19.53 -50.21 27.72
N ARG A 20 20.30 -49.69 28.68
CA ARG A 20 20.01 -48.37 29.31
C ARG A 20 20.32 -47.23 28.38
N ILE A 21 21.37 -47.30 27.58
CA ILE A 21 21.70 -46.29 26.57
C ILE A 21 20.65 -46.31 25.45
N LEU A 22 20.20 -47.47 24.99
CA LEU A 22 19.14 -47.58 23.98
C LEU A 22 17.79 -47.10 24.50
N ALA A 23 17.46 -47.31 25.79
CA ALA A 23 16.26 -46.78 26.42
C ALA A 23 16.30 -45.24 26.58
N ILE A 24 17.48 -44.67 26.87
CA ILE A 24 17.66 -43.22 26.94
C ILE A 24 17.58 -42.61 25.53
N PHE A 25 18.10 -43.23 24.49
CA PHE A 25 17.99 -42.78 23.10
C PHE A 25 16.54 -42.84 22.57
N LEU A 26 15.76 -43.84 22.98
CA LEU A 26 14.36 -43.98 22.60
C LEU A 26 13.44 -42.97 23.36
N PHE A 27 13.86 -42.48 24.53
CA PHE A 27 13.08 -41.48 25.27
C PHE A 27 13.37 -40.04 24.85
N VAL A 28 14.51 -39.78 24.19
CA VAL A 28 14.86 -38.43 23.66
C VAL A 28 14.24 -38.16 22.29
N THR A 29 13.73 -39.17 21.58
CA THR A 29 13.15 -39.02 20.23
C THR A 29 11.63 -38.81 20.21
N SER A 30 10.96 -38.71 21.35
CA SER A 30 9.51 -38.50 21.41
C SER A 30 9.09 -37.22 22.14
N ALA A 31 9.97 -36.22 22.22
CA ALA A 31 9.49 -34.86 22.36
C ALA A 31 8.91 -34.47 20.97
N SER A 32 7.73 -34.98 20.67
CA SER A 32 6.89 -34.37 19.64
C SER A 32 6.67 -32.94 20.07
N PHE A 33 7.46 -31.98 19.54
CA PHE A 33 7.06 -30.63 19.52
C PHE A 33 5.75 -30.62 18.74
N THR A 34 4.65 -30.60 19.44
CA THR A 34 3.38 -30.22 18.84
C THR A 34 3.58 -28.76 18.43
N VAL A 35 4.06 -28.57 17.21
CA VAL A 35 3.94 -27.27 16.55
C VAL A 35 2.44 -26.99 16.56
N ASN A 36 2.02 -26.06 17.41
CA ASN A 36 0.63 -25.65 17.47
C ASN A 36 0.35 -24.95 16.15
N SER A 37 -0.21 -25.69 15.18
CA SER A 37 -0.55 -25.20 13.87
C SER A 37 -1.62 -24.13 14.03
N ALA A 38 -1.32 -22.91 13.63
CA ALA A 38 -2.26 -21.80 13.59
C ALA A 38 -2.88 -21.69 12.20
N GLU A 39 -4.17 -21.38 12.16
CA GLU A 39 -4.89 -21.01 10.96
C GLU A 39 -5.23 -19.51 11.05
N LEU A 40 -4.65 -18.70 10.17
CA LEU A 40 -4.79 -17.25 10.17
C LEU A 40 -5.79 -16.82 9.08
N LYS A 41 -6.71 -15.93 9.43
CA LYS A 41 -7.61 -15.26 8.49
C LYS A 41 -7.01 -13.94 8.06
N PHE A 42 -6.85 -13.75 6.76
CA PHE A 42 -6.29 -12.54 6.18
C PHE A 42 -7.25 -11.92 5.17
N ILE A 43 -7.74 -10.72 5.44
CA ILE A 43 -8.52 -9.94 4.47
C ILE A 43 -7.57 -9.08 3.64
N CYS A 44 -7.59 -9.27 2.33
CA CYS A 44 -6.71 -8.62 1.38
C CYS A 44 -7.50 -7.95 0.27
N TYR A 45 -7.25 -6.66 0.02
CA TYR A 45 -7.67 -6.04 -1.22
C TYR A 45 -6.53 -6.05 -2.23
N GLN A 46 -6.84 -6.10 -3.53
CA GLN A 46 -5.80 -6.00 -4.55
C GLN A 46 -6.18 -5.00 -5.63
N ASP A 47 -5.16 -4.32 -6.14
CA ASP A 47 -5.27 -3.42 -7.27
C ASP A 47 -5.07 -4.20 -8.58
N ILE A 48 -4.14 -5.15 -8.60
CA ILE A 48 -3.92 -6.02 -9.75
C ILE A 48 -3.63 -7.48 -9.37
N ASN A 49 -2.59 -7.78 -8.59
CA ASN A 49 -2.15 -9.14 -8.26
C ASN A 49 -1.51 -9.28 -6.88
N GLU A 50 -1.65 -8.28 -6.00
CA GLU A 50 -0.94 -8.28 -4.71
C GLU A 50 -1.37 -9.44 -3.82
N CYS A 51 -2.68 -9.71 -3.73
CA CYS A 51 -3.19 -10.80 -2.89
C CYS A 51 -2.79 -12.16 -3.45
N ASP A 52 -2.79 -12.33 -4.76
CA ASP A 52 -2.34 -13.56 -5.42
C ASP A 52 -0.83 -13.79 -5.19
N THR A 53 -0.04 -12.72 -5.28
CA THR A 53 1.41 -12.76 -5.00
C THR A 53 1.67 -13.12 -3.54
N ILE A 54 0.94 -12.53 -2.59
CA ILE A 54 1.03 -12.87 -1.17
C ILE A 54 0.67 -14.34 -0.94
N ALA A 55 -0.40 -14.84 -1.58
CA ALA A 55 -0.82 -16.23 -1.48
C ALA A 55 0.27 -17.20 -1.97
N ASP A 56 0.91 -16.88 -3.09
CA ASP A 56 2.01 -17.69 -3.62
C ASP A 56 3.23 -17.67 -2.69
N MET A 57 3.60 -16.52 -2.16
CA MET A 57 4.73 -16.37 -1.25
C MET A 57 4.47 -17.05 0.10
N ALA A 58 3.24 -17.01 0.59
CA ALA A 58 2.84 -17.65 1.84
C ALA A 58 3.07 -19.16 1.85
N LYS A 59 3.04 -19.83 0.70
CA LYS A 59 3.28 -21.28 0.60
C LYS A 59 4.61 -21.73 1.23
N SER A 60 5.67 -20.94 1.08
CA SER A 60 6.97 -21.25 1.67
C SER A 60 6.99 -21.02 3.19
N TRP A 61 6.27 -19.99 3.67
CA TRP A 61 6.07 -19.76 5.10
C TRP A 61 5.23 -20.87 5.74
N GLU A 62 4.14 -21.30 5.10
CA GLU A 62 3.30 -22.41 5.54
C GLU A 62 4.12 -23.72 5.61
N ALA A 63 4.92 -24.01 4.58
CA ALA A 63 5.77 -25.19 4.54
C ALA A 63 6.83 -25.21 5.65
N SER A 64 7.36 -24.05 6.02
CA SER A 64 8.42 -23.93 7.04
C SER A 64 7.89 -23.91 8.47
N THR A 65 6.66 -23.43 8.67
CA THR A 65 6.08 -23.21 10.01
C THR A 65 5.00 -24.20 10.39
N GLY A 66 4.35 -24.84 9.41
CA GLY A 66 3.15 -25.66 9.61
C GLY A 66 1.88 -24.86 9.87
N HIS A 67 1.93 -23.53 9.82
CA HIS A 67 0.75 -22.67 9.89
C HIS A 67 0.06 -22.58 8.53
N THR A 68 -1.16 -22.08 8.51
CA THR A 68 -1.97 -21.88 7.30
C THR A 68 -2.46 -20.43 7.23
N LEU A 69 -2.40 -19.82 6.04
CA LEU A 69 -2.90 -18.50 5.76
C LEU A 69 -4.12 -18.58 4.83
N ASN A 70 -5.30 -18.27 5.36
CA ASN A 70 -6.53 -18.18 4.57
C ASN A 70 -6.75 -16.75 4.14
N ILE A 71 -6.56 -16.48 2.86
CA ILE A 71 -6.72 -15.14 2.27
C ILE A 71 -8.11 -15.01 1.67
N GLU A 72 -8.84 -13.99 2.10
CA GLU A 72 -10.06 -13.52 1.49
C GLU A 72 -9.76 -12.25 0.71
N THR A 73 -9.87 -12.31 -0.62
CA THR A 73 -9.70 -11.15 -1.49
C THR A 73 -11.01 -10.40 -1.59
N VAL A 74 -11.00 -9.12 -1.24
CA VAL A 74 -12.15 -8.23 -1.21
C VAL A 74 -11.92 -6.98 -2.04
N GLY A 75 -12.99 -6.25 -2.36
CA GLY A 75 -12.87 -4.91 -2.95
C GLY A 75 -12.29 -3.90 -1.96
N TYR A 76 -11.63 -2.87 -2.48
CA TYR A 76 -11.01 -1.82 -1.67
C TYR A 76 -12.01 -1.08 -0.77
N GLU A 77 -13.23 -0.91 -1.23
CA GLU A 77 -14.34 -0.31 -0.47
C GLU A 77 -14.66 -1.09 0.81
N VAL A 78 -14.51 -2.42 0.82
CA VAL A 78 -14.71 -3.25 2.02
C VAL A 78 -13.70 -2.88 3.10
N ILE A 79 -12.43 -2.73 2.72
CA ILE A 79 -11.37 -2.31 3.65
C ILE A 79 -11.62 -0.91 4.19
N ARG A 80 -12.10 0.00 3.35
CA ARG A 80 -12.33 1.38 3.77
C ARG A 80 -13.56 1.58 4.63
N GLU A 81 -14.64 0.87 4.33
CA GLU A 81 -15.97 1.18 4.85
C GLU A 81 -16.44 0.16 5.91
N GLN A 82 -15.94 -1.08 5.86
CA GLN A 82 -16.44 -2.16 6.69
C GLN A 82 -15.45 -2.68 7.72
N LEU A 83 -14.13 -2.65 7.43
CA LEU A 83 -13.14 -3.26 8.31
C LEU A 83 -13.16 -2.68 9.73
N GLU A 84 -13.25 -1.36 9.89
CA GLU A 84 -13.29 -0.74 11.22
C GLU A 84 -14.51 -1.21 12.02
N ASN A 85 -15.67 -1.32 11.39
CA ASN A 85 -16.88 -1.84 12.04
C ASN A 85 -16.74 -3.31 12.43
N GLN A 86 -16.06 -4.13 11.61
CA GLN A 86 -15.76 -5.52 11.94
C GLN A 86 -14.84 -5.61 13.16
N LEU A 87 -13.80 -4.76 13.22
CA LEU A 87 -12.88 -4.70 14.35
C LEU A 87 -13.59 -4.28 15.64
N GLU A 88 -14.48 -3.30 15.58
CA GLU A 88 -15.25 -2.81 16.73
C GLU A 88 -16.29 -3.83 17.22
N SER A 89 -16.87 -4.60 16.31
CA SER A 89 -17.87 -5.63 16.67
C SER A 89 -17.26 -6.96 17.13
N GLY A 90 -15.94 -7.10 17.09
CA GLY A 90 -15.26 -8.36 17.45
C GLY A 90 -15.27 -9.42 16.34
N ALA A 91 -15.69 -9.08 15.13
CA ALA A 91 -15.66 -9.96 13.95
C ALA A 91 -14.35 -9.78 13.14
N ALA A 92 -13.26 -9.44 13.81
CA ALA A 92 -11.97 -9.11 13.19
C ALA A 92 -11.32 -10.33 12.52
N PRO A 93 -10.64 -10.14 11.36
CA PRO A 93 -9.66 -11.10 10.88
C PRO A 93 -8.41 -11.09 11.78
N ASP A 94 -7.47 -12.04 11.56
CA ASP A 94 -6.16 -12.00 12.23
C ASP A 94 -5.25 -10.93 11.62
N LEU A 95 -5.30 -10.82 10.28
CA LEU A 95 -4.51 -9.88 9.49
C LEU A 95 -5.37 -9.16 8.46
N ALA A 96 -4.92 -7.99 8.03
CA ALA A 96 -5.48 -7.30 6.88
C ALA A 96 -4.42 -6.50 6.12
N ARG A 97 -4.62 -6.35 4.80
CA ARG A 97 -3.93 -5.34 4.00
C ARG A 97 -4.75 -4.06 4.06
N VAL A 98 -4.17 -3.00 4.60
CA VAL A 98 -4.88 -1.75 4.92
C VAL A 98 -4.18 -0.53 4.34
N THR A 99 -4.93 0.56 4.16
CA THR A 99 -4.41 1.89 3.78
C THR A 99 -4.64 2.95 4.84
N ASN A 100 -5.59 2.74 5.75
CA ASN A 100 -5.78 3.61 6.92
C ASN A 100 -4.78 3.23 8.03
N LEU A 101 -3.50 3.55 7.81
CA LEU A 101 -2.39 3.05 8.60
C LEU A 101 -2.45 3.51 10.06
N GLY A 102 -2.48 4.80 10.30
CA GLY A 102 -2.53 5.38 11.64
C GLY A 102 -3.93 5.33 12.27
N GLY A 103 -4.98 5.43 11.46
CA GLY A 103 -6.36 5.49 11.95
C GLY A 103 -6.86 4.22 12.63
N LEU A 104 -6.25 3.07 12.31
CA LEU A 104 -6.60 1.77 12.92
C LEU A 104 -5.65 1.37 14.06
N ASN A 105 -4.73 2.24 14.48
CA ASN A 105 -3.71 1.93 15.47
C ASN A 105 -4.27 1.29 16.76
N LYS A 106 -5.43 1.74 17.23
CA LYS A 106 -6.08 1.20 18.46
C LYS A 106 -6.34 -0.31 18.42
N PHE A 107 -6.36 -0.91 17.21
CA PHE A 107 -6.64 -2.34 17.01
C PHE A 107 -5.40 -3.18 16.75
N TYR A 108 -4.24 -2.57 16.48
CA TYR A 108 -3.05 -3.29 16.02
C TYR A 108 -2.41 -4.11 17.13
N LEU A 109 -1.90 -5.27 16.73
CA LEU A 109 -0.94 -6.04 17.51
C LEU A 109 0.43 -5.37 17.39
N ASP A 110 1.10 -5.13 18.51
CA ASP A 110 2.51 -4.74 18.49
C ASP A 110 3.38 -5.96 18.17
N LEU A 111 4.08 -5.89 17.05
CA LEU A 111 4.96 -6.95 16.56
C LEU A 111 6.33 -6.93 17.27
N LYS A 112 6.68 -5.84 17.93
CA LYS A 112 8.01 -5.60 18.53
C LYS A 112 8.50 -6.75 19.41
N PRO A 113 7.66 -7.42 20.24
CA PRO A 113 8.09 -8.57 21.03
C PRO A 113 8.46 -9.82 20.23
N TYR A 114 8.08 -9.89 18.95
CA TYR A 114 8.16 -11.09 18.11
C TYR A 114 9.19 -10.98 16.98
N VAL A 115 9.75 -9.78 16.74
CA VAL A 115 10.59 -9.50 15.57
C VAL A 115 11.94 -8.87 15.98
N ASP A 116 12.91 -8.87 15.07
CA ASP A 116 14.16 -8.13 15.24
C ASP A 116 13.92 -6.61 15.01
N SER A 117 13.73 -5.88 16.09
CA SER A 117 13.49 -4.44 16.04
C SER A 117 14.61 -3.67 15.32
N SER A 118 15.86 -4.13 15.41
CA SER A 118 16.98 -3.46 14.74
C SER A 118 16.89 -3.58 13.23
N TYR A 119 16.49 -4.75 12.73
CA TYR A 119 16.22 -4.96 11.31
C TYR A 119 15.08 -4.06 10.81
N TRP A 120 13.98 -4.02 11.57
CA TRP A 120 12.80 -3.22 11.21
C TRP A 120 13.08 -1.73 11.20
N GLU A 121 13.77 -1.20 12.22
CA GLU A 121 14.14 0.22 12.26
C GLU A 121 15.11 0.60 11.13
N ALA A 122 16.08 -0.28 10.81
CA ALA A 122 17.03 -0.03 9.74
C ALA A 122 16.39 -0.01 8.34
N ASN A 123 15.37 -0.85 8.12
CA ASN A 123 14.80 -1.07 6.78
C ASN A 123 13.42 -0.43 6.57
N TYR A 124 12.68 -0.14 7.65
CA TYR A 124 11.33 0.45 7.57
C TYR A 124 11.15 1.66 8.48
N GLY A 125 12.23 2.15 9.12
CA GLY A 125 12.18 3.26 10.08
C GLY A 125 11.49 4.52 9.55
N ALA A 126 11.54 4.77 8.24
CA ALA A 126 10.82 5.88 7.61
C ALA A 126 9.30 5.71 7.62
N THR A 127 8.78 4.48 7.62
CA THR A 127 7.35 4.18 7.53
C THR A 127 6.72 3.68 8.83
N LEU A 128 7.51 3.17 9.77
CA LEU A 128 6.99 2.73 11.08
C LEU A 128 6.17 3.82 11.80
N PRO A 129 6.56 5.11 11.78
CA PRO A 129 5.78 6.18 12.40
C PRO A 129 4.36 6.33 11.84
N TRP A 130 4.10 5.84 10.63
CA TRP A 130 2.81 5.96 9.97
C TRP A 130 1.70 5.13 10.62
N TYR A 131 2.11 4.09 11.35
CA TYR A 131 1.22 3.18 12.08
C TYR A 131 1.10 3.55 13.56
N ARG A 132 2.03 4.39 14.06
CA ARG A 132 2.17 4.75 15.47
C ARG A 132 1.18 5.85 15.88
N LYS A 133 0.94 5.95 17.18
CA LYS A 133 0.29 7.11 17.76
C LYS A 133 1.18 8.35 17.60
N PRO A 134 0.60 9.56 17.60
CA PRO A 134 1.33 10.79 17.34
C PRO A 134 2.52 11.08 18.25
N SER A 135 2.54 10.55 19.47
CA SER A 135 3.64 10.77 20.42
C SER A 135 3.81 9.60 21.40
N GLY A 136 5.05 9.31 21.75
CA GLY A 136 5.38 8.33 22.80
C GLY A 136 5.16 6.87 22.42
N ASP A 137 4.98 6.58 21.15
CA ASP A 137 4.75 5.23 20.62
C ASP A 137 5.96 4.80 19.78
N ASP A 138 6.61 3.70 20.18
CA ASP A 138 7.75 3.10 19.51
C ASP A 138 7.47 1.65 19.04
N GLY A 139 6.19 1.26 19.00
CA GLY A 139 5.73 -0.05 18.55
C GLY A 139 6.03 -0.30 17.07
N ILE A 140 5.98 -1.58 16.69
CA ILE A 140 6.06 -2.04 15.30
C ILE A 140 4.71 -2.68 14.96
N TYR A 141 3.91 -2.05 14.10
CA TYR A 141 2.51 -2.44 13.94
C TYR A 141 2.17 -3.01 12.56
N GLY A 142 3.06 -2.88 11.59
CA GLY A 142 2.79 -3.40 10.27
C GLY A 142 3.96 -3.31 9.31
N TRP A 143 3.90 -4.11 8.27
CA TRP A 143 4.82 -4.08 7.15
C TRP A 143 4.25 -3.21 6.04
N GLN A 144 4.94 -2.12 5.71
CA GLN A 144 4.62 -1.31 4.55
C GLN A 144 4.95 -2.08 3.28
N THR A 145 3.93 -2.58 2.59
CA THR A 145 4.10 -3.44 1.42
C THR A 145 4.61 -2.66 0.23
N GLN A 146 4.21 -1.40 0.13
CA GLN A 146 4.57 -0.51 -0.97
C GLN A 146 4.47 0.95 -0.53
N LEU A 147 5.27 1.79 -1.17
CA LEU A 147 5.03 3.22 -1.22
C LEU A 147 4.18 3.52 -2.45
N THR A 148 3.22 4.40 -2.29
CA THR A 148 2.45 4.94 -3.40
C THR A 148 2.58 6.44 -3.46
N VAL A 149 2.44 6.99 -4.65
CA VAL A 149 2.44 8.43 -4.89
C VAL A 149 1.36 8.72 -5.89
N THR A 150 0.57 9.75 -5.62
CA THR A 150 -0.41 10.24 -6.60
C THR A 150 0.30 10.89 -7.78
N GLY A 151 -0.26 10.73 -8.96
CA GLY A 151 0.24 11.33 -10.18
C GLY A 151 -0.64 11.00 -11.38
N PRO A 152 -0.50 11.79 -12.45
CA PRO A 152 -1.37 11.68 -13.61
C PRO A 152 -0.86 10.68 -14.64
N TYR A 153 -1.83 9.99 -15.23
CA TYR A 153 -1.70 9.22 -16.48
C TYR A 153 -2.34 10.03 -17.60
N VAL A 154 -1.72 10.05 -18.76
CA VAL A 154 -2.24 10.74 -19.94
C VAL A 154 -2.39 9.79 -21.13
N ASN A 155 -3.44 9.98 -21.90
CA ASN A 155 -3.66 9.34 -23.17
C ASN A 155 -2.89 10.11 -24.25
N VAL A 156 -1.71 9.60 -24.63
CA VAL A 156 -0.81 10.23 -25.62
C VAL A 156 -1.50 10.34 -26.98
N THR A 157 -2.19 9.29 -27.41
CA THR A 157 -2.91 9.26 -28.68
C THR A 157 -3.92 10.41 -28.80
N MET A 158 -4.65 10.72 -27.72
CA MET A 158 -5.59 11.84 -27.74
C MET A 158 -4.90 13.20 -27.92
N PHE A 159 -3.76 13.42 -27.30
CA PHE A 159 -2.98 14.65 -27.50
C PHE A 159 -2.48 14.76 -28.95
N GLU A 160 -1.97 13.67 -29.51
CA GLU A 160 -1.51 13.62 -30.91
C GLU A 160 -2.65 13.85 -31.90
N ASP A 161 -3.78 13.16 -31.73
CA ASP A 161 -4.96 13.28 -32.57
C ASP A 161 -5.58 14.69 -32.52
N ALA A 162 -5.52 15.34 -31.37
CA ALA A 162 -5.97 16.71 -31.19
C ALA A 162 -4.98 17.75 -31.72
N GLY A 163 -3.73 17.37 -31.99
CA GLY A 163 -2.66 18.30 -32.36
C GLY A 163 -2.28 19.25 -31.22
N VAL A 164 -2.40 18.81 -29.98
CA VAL A 164 -2.11 19.59 -28.77
C VAL A 164 -0.83 19.05 -28.14
N ASP A 165 0.14 19.94 -27.91
CA ASP A 165 1.35 19.59 -27.22
C ASP A 165 1.07 19.36 -25.73
N MET A 166 1.65 18.26 -25.18
CA MET A 166 1.62 18.04 -23.73
C MET A 166 2.51 19.06 -23.03
N PRO A 167 2.04 19.66 -21.89
CA PRO A 167 2.87 20.51 -21.07
C PRO A 167 4.15 19.80 -20.59
N GLU A 168 5.24 20.54 -20.50
CA GLU A 168 6.54 20.02 -20.06
C GLU A 168 6.60 19.81 -18.54
N GLU A 169 7.65 19.17 -18.05
CA GLU A 169 7.92 19.04 -16.62
C GLU A 169 7.98 20.43 -15.94
N GLY A 170 7.31 20.56 -14.80
CA GLY A 170 7.19 21.82 -14.08
C GLY A 170 6.01 22.67 -14.49
N ALA A 171 5.27 22.29 -15.54
CA ALA A 171 4.03 22.97 -15.91
C ALA A 171 3.00 22.98 -14.79
N SER A 172 2.22 24.03 -14.75
CA SER A 172 1.20 24.21 -13.73
C SER A 172 -0.06 23.38 -13.99
N TRP A 173 -0.91 23.23 -12.97
CA TRP A 173 -2.26 22.69 -13.15
C TRP A 173 -3.09 23.52 -14.12
N ASP A 174 -2.86 24.85 -14.19
CA ASP A 174 -3.55 25.72 -15.15
C ASP A 174 -3.11 25.41 -16.58
N ASP A 175 -1.79 25.22 -16.82
CA ASP A 175 -1.28 24.81 -18.15
C ASP A 175 -1.86 23.47 -18.59
N TRP A 176 -1.92 22.50 -17.68
CA TRP A 176 -2.51 21.18 -17.96
C TRP A 176 -4.01 21.28 -18.20
N ALA A 177 -4.75 22.08 -17.41
CA ALA A 177 -6.18 22.30 -17.62
C ALA A 177 -6.44 22.95 -18.98
N ASP A 178 -5.62 23.92 -19.40
CA ASP A 178 -5.74 24.56 -20.70
C ASP A 178 -5.48 23.58 -21.86
N ALA A 179 -4.44 22.76 -21.76
CA ALA A 179 -4.17 21.72 -22.75
C ALA A 179 -5.32 20.69 -22.83
N LEU A 180 -5.85 20.27 -21.68
CA LEU A 180 -6.97 19.32 -21.63
C LEU A 180 -8.28 19.91 -22.16
N ARG A 181 -8.53 21.21 -21.98
CA ARG A 181 -9.66 21.91 -22.62
C ARG A 181 -9.54 21.89 -24.13
N GLN A 182 -8.33 22.12 -24.66
CA GLN A 182 -8.07 22.05 -26.09
C GLN A 182 -8.30 20.63 -26.63
N VAL A 183 -7.71 19.61 -26.02
CA VAL A 183 -7.92 18.21 -26.42
C VAL A 183 -9.40 17.85 -26.39
N LYS A 184 -10.10 18.22 -25.30
CA LYS A 184 -11.54 18.00 -25.16
C LYS A 184 -12.33 18.66 -26.31
N SER A 185 -12.00 19.88 -26.65
CA SER A 185 -12.68 20.64 -27.73
C SER A 185 -12.42 20.03 -29.10
N GLU A 186 -11.14 19.74 -29.43
CA GLU A 186 -10.75 19.23 -30.74
C GLU A 186 -11.32 17.82 -31.01
N LEU A 187 -11.37 16.98 -29.99
CA LEU A 187 -11.87 15.60 -30.13
C LEU A 187 -13.37 15.45 -29.78
N GLY A 188 -14.04 16.51 -29.31
CA GLY A 188 -15.42 16.43 -28.89
C GLY A 188 -15.67 15.54 -27.68
N LEU A 189 -14.70 15.47 -26.75
CA LEU A 189 -14.83 14.65 -25.54
C LEU A 189 -15.87 15.22 -24.58
N THR A 190 -16.52 14.36 -23.81
CA THR A 190 -17.45 14.78 -22.75
C THR A 190 -16.74 15.39 -21.54
N ALA A 191 -15.49 14.95 -21.26
CA ALA A 191 -14.63 15.48 -20.23
C ALA A 191 -13.16 15.34 -20.64
N GLY A 192 -12.25 16.04 -19.97
CA GLY A 192 -10.81 15.97 -20.24
C GLY A 192 -10.01 15.32 -19.12
N LEU A 193 -10.47 15.45 -17.87
CA LEU A 193 -9.75 15.06 -16.66
C LEU A 193 -10.66 14.28 -15.73
N ALA A 194 -10.12 13.24 -15.11
CA ALA A 194 -10.77 12.56 -14.01
C ALA A 194 -9.85 12.41 -12.80
N LEU A 195 -10.40 12.52 -11.61
CA LEU A 195 -9.78 12.15 -10.33
C LEU A 195 -10.64 11.10 -9.67
N ASP A 196 -10.02 10.09 -9.03
CA ASP A 196 -10.77 9.21 -8.15
C ASP A 196 -11.43 10.01 -7.03
N ARG A 197 -12.64 9.64 -6.67
CA ARG A 197 -13.36 10.31 -5.60
C ARG A 197 -12.81 9.93 -4.23
N THR A 198 -11.80 10.66 -3.82
CA THR A 198 -11.18 10.54 -2.50
C THR A 198 -10.37 11.79 -2.18
N ALA A 199 -10.36 12.19 -0.92
CA ALA A 199 -9.50 13.26 -0.42
C ALA A 199 -8.02 13.05 -0.74
N HIS A 200 -7.57 11.81 -0.81
CA HIS A 200 -6.20 11.46 -1.16
C HIS A 200 -5.78 11.94 -2.56
N ARG A 201 -6.69 11.91 -3.56
CA ARG A 201 -6.41 12.45 -4.90
C ARG A 201 -6.50 13.96 -4.94
N TRP A 202 -7.41 14.51 -4.16
CA TRP A 202 -7.63 15.95 -4.06
C TRP A 202 -6.47 16.65 -3.36
N ALA A 203 -5.85 16.00 -2.38
CA ALA A 203 -4.81 16.59 -1.53
C ALA A 203 -3.55 16.98 -2.30
N GLY A 204 -3.05 16.17 -3.24
CA GLY A 204 -1.86 16.49 -4.03
C GLY A 204 -1.98 17.83 -4.76
N PRO A 205 -2.99 18.01 -5.62
CA PRO A 205 -3.24 19.30 -6.24
C PRO A 205 -3.45 20.44 -5.23
N ALA A 206 -4.14 20.19 -4.11
CA ALA A 206 -4.33 21.21 -3.07
C ALA A 206 -2.99 21.66 -2.45
N PHE A 207 -2.04 20.76 -2.24
CA PHE A 207 -0.67 21.11 -1.80
C PHE A 207 0.03 22.01 -2.83
N SER A 208 -0.20 21.78 -4.11
CA SER A 208 0.35 22.64 -5.17
C SER A 208 -0.14 24.10 -5.10
N TYR A 209 -1.30 24.31 -4.48
CA TYR A 209 -1.84 25.63 -4.20
C TYR A 209 -1.56 26.13 -2.78
N GLY A 210 -0.72 25.42 -2.02
CA GLY A 210 -0.26 25.84 -0.70
C GLY A 210 -1.11 25.37 0.47
N ALA A 211 -2.07 24.45 0.27
CA ALA A 211 -2.81 23.83 1.37
C ALA A 211 -1.86 23.04 2.26
N LYS A 212 -2.01 23.15 3.58
CA LYS A 212 -1.09 22.53 4.54
C LYS A 212 -1.71 21.35 5.28
N PHE A 213 -2.99 21.40 5.60
CA PHE A 213 -3.76 20.43 6.39
C PHE A 213 -3.34 20.27 7.86
N HIS A 214 -2.05 20.48 8.18
CA HIS A 214 -1.51 20.47 9.54
C HIS A 214 -0.43 21.54 9.68
N GLU A 215 -0.30 22.04 10.90
CA GLU A 215 0.82 22.88 11.31
C GLU A 215 1.17 22.53 12.77
N ASN A 216 2.44 22.18 13.02
CA ASN A 216 2.94 21.77 14.33
C ASN A 216 2.06 20.70 15.04
N GLY A 217 1.60 19.70 14.29
CA GLY A 217 0.74 18.62 14.79
C GLY A 217 -0.73 18.99 15.02
N THR A 218 -1.12 20.23 14.69
CA THR A 218 -2.50 20.69 14.79
C THR A 218 -3.15 20.67 13.41
N PRO A 219 -4.35 20.08 13.27
CA PRO A 219 -5.10 20.14 12.01
C PRO A 219 -5.44 21.56 11.58
N ILE A 220 -5.17 21.87 10.32
CA ILE A 220 -5.68 23.08 9.66
C ILE A 220 -6.85 22.66 8.79
N LEU A 221 -8.05 23.13 9.11
CA LEU A 221 -9.26 22.68 8.42
C LEU A 221 -9.41 23.35 7.05
N VAL A 222 -9.20 24.64 6.99
CA VAL A 222 -9.32 25.42 5.76
C VAL A 222 -8.32 26.57 5.79
N ASP A 223 -7.36 26.54 4.90
CA ASP A 223 -6.45 27.66 4.63
C ASP A 223 -6.70 28.27 3.25
N GLU A 224 -5.88 29.24 2.85
CA GLU A 224 -6.01 29.91 1.57
C GLU A 224 -5.77 28.95 0.38
N GLY A 225 -4.76 28.06 0.50
CA GLY A 225 -4.46 27.05 -0.54
C GLY A 225 -5.61 26.07 -0.73
N PHE A 226 -6.23 25.64 0.37
CA PHE A 226 -7.43 24.81 0.34
C PHE A 226 -8.59 25.51 -0.39
N ARG A 227 -8.89 26.77 -0.06
CA ARG A 227 -9.95 27.54 -0.72
C ARG A 227 -9.67 27.71 -2.20
N LYS A 228 -8.44 28.07 -2.55
CA LYS A 228 -8.05 28.30 -3.94
C LYS A 228 -8.21 27.06 -4.78
N PHE A 229 -7.72 25.91 -4.31
CA PHE A 229 -7.88 24.68 -5.08
C PHE A 229 -9.34 24.20 -5.12
N SER A 230 -10.11 24.39 -4.05
CA SER A 230 -11.54 24.09 -4.05
C SER A 230 -12.29 24.86 -5.13
N GLU A 231 -12.00 26.16 -5.29
CA GLU A 231 -12.59 26.99 -6.34
C GLU A 231 -12.25 26.48 -7.74
N ILE A 232 -10.99 26.10 -7.97
CA ILE A 232 -10.52 25.54 -9.24
C ILE A 232 -11.20 24.18 -9.52
N PHE A 233 -11.24 23.31 -8.53
CA PHE A 233 -11.85 21.98 -8.64
C PHE A 233 -13.36 22.07 -8.96
N VAL A 234 -14.07 22.93 -8.27
CA VAL A 234 -15.49 23.21 -8.56
C VAL A 234 -15.65 23.82 -9.96
N GLY A 235 -14.73 24.71 -10.35
CA GLY A 235 -14.69 25.30 -11.68
C GLY A 235 -14.57 24.24 -12.79
N TRP A 236 -13.66 23.28 -12.63
CA TRP A 236 -13.50 22.17 -13.57
C TRP A 236 -14.78 21.35 -13.76
N HIS A 237 -15.54 21.14 -12.68
CA HIS A 237 -16.84 20.45 -12.78
C HIS A 237 -17.90 21.31 -13.48
N LYS A 238 -17.99 22.61 -13.13
CA LYS A 238 -18.97 23.53 -13.70
C LYS A 238 -18.79 23.74 -15.20
N GLU A 239 -17.55 23.78 -15.69
CA GLU A 239 -17.24 23.91 -17.11
C GLU A 239 -17.26 22.55 -17.86
N GLY A 240 -17.43 21.43 -17.16
CA GLY A 240 -17.43 20.08 -17.74
C GLY A 240 -16.06 19.59 -18.15
N LEU A 241 -14.95 20.14 -17.61
CA LEU A 241 -13.62 19.57 -17.77
C LEU A 241 -13.51 18.24 -17.01
N MET A 242 -14.17 18.14 -15.85
CA MET A 242 -14.32 16.90 -15.09
C MET A 242 -15.74 16.34 -15.23
N PRO A 243 -15.90 15.00 -15.35
CA PRO A 243 -17.20 14.38 -15.48
C PRO A 243 -17.95 14.35 -14.14
N ALA A 244 -19.24 14.71 -14.15
CA ALA A 244 -20.08 14.71 -12.95
C ALA A 244 -20.22 13.31 -12.30
N GLU A 245 -20.23 12.24 -13.11
CA GLU A 245 -20.29 10.87 -12.63
C GLU A 245 -19.05 10.44 -11.82
N GLY A 246 -17.94 11.11 -11.94
CA GLY A 246 -16.74 10.88 -11.14
C GLY A 246 -16.93 11.27 -9.67
N TRP A 247 -17.62 12.41 -9.46
CA TRP A 247 -17.88 13.02 -8.14
C TRP A 247 -19.35 13.36 -7.99
N PRO A 248 -20.27 12.36 -7.98
CA PRO A 248 -21.69 12.65 -7.92
C PRO A 248 -22.09 13.33 -6.61
N ALA A 249 -22.94 14.32 -6.71
CA ALA A 249 -23.49 15.04 -5.57
C ALA A 249 -24.21 14.09 -4.60
N GLY A 250 -24.17 14.40 -3.31
CA GLY A 250 -24.89 13.65 -2.27
C GLY A 250 -24.31 12.26 -1.95
N SER A 251 -23.21 11.83 -2.58
CA SER A 251 -22.62 10.50 -2.33
C SER A 251 -21.71 10.44 -1.09
N GLY A 252 -21.65 11.51 -0.29
CA GLY A 252 -20.90 11.54 0.95
C GLY A 252 -19.40 11.30 0.76
N THR A 253 -18.81 10.43 1.58
CA THR A 253 -17.37 10.07 1.52
C THR A 253 -17.09 8.79 0.74
N ALA A 254 -18.07 8.20 0.05
CA ALA A 254 -17.88 6.96 -0.68
C ALA A 254 -16.75 7.08 -1.71
N TYR A 255 -15.83 6.14 -1.67
CA TYR A 255 -14.78 6.05 -2.69
C TYR A 255 -15.38 5.73 -4.06
N LYS A 256 -14.85 6.36 -5.10
CA LYS A 256 -15.17 5.98 -6.47
C LYS A 256 -13.91 5.99 -7.32
N ASN A 257 -13.60 4.86 -7.92
CA ASN A 257 -12.49 4.71 -8.86
C ASN A 257 -12.88 5.32 -10.21
N ALA A 258 -12.05 6.23 -10.73
CA ALA A 258 -12.24 6.86 -12.03
C ALA A 258 -11.47 6.15 -13.17
N ALA A 259 -10.73 5.10 -12.89
CA ALA A 259 -9.97 4.35 -13.90
C ALA A 259 -10.81 3.90 -15.11
N PRO A 260 -12.07 3.46 -14.97
CA PRO A 260 -12.90 3.14 -16.13
C PRO A 260 -13.02 4.27 -17.15
N LEU A 261 -13.09 5.52 -16.72
CA LEU A 261 -13.18 6.69 -17.60
C LEU A 261 -11.91 6.90 -18.45
N PHE A 262 -10.75 6.52 -17.92
CA PHE A 262 -9.50 6.56 -18.68
C PHE A 262 -9.35 5.34 -19.58
N LEU A 263 -9.69 4.15 -19.08
CA LEU A 263 -9.60 2.89 -19.83
C LEU A 263 -10.51 2.87 -21.06
N ASP A 264 -11.68 3.47 -20.99
CA ASP A 264 -12.64 3.54 -22.11
C ASP A 264 -12.44 4.77 -23.02
N GLY A 265 -11.42 5.59 -22.74
CA GLY A 265 -11.12 6.76 -23.54
C GLY A 265 -12.10 7.94 -23.36
N THR A 266 -12.83 8.02 -22.26
CA THR A 266 -13.72 9.15 -21.96
C THR A 266 -12.93 10.42 -21.63
N VAL A 267 -11.78 10.28 -20.94
CA VAL A 267 -10.91 11.39 -20.52
C VAL A 267 -9.49 11.23 -21.02
N ALA A 268 -8.82 12.35 -21.27
CA ALA A 268 -7.42 12.37 -21.73
C ALA A 268 -6.41 12.27 -20.57
N MET A 269 -6.80 12.61 -19.33
CA MET A 269 -5.96 12.50 -18.15
C MET A 269 -6.72 11.84 -17.00
N HIS A 270 -6.05 10.94 -16.29
CA HIS A 270 -6.52 10.40 -15.01
C HIS A 270 -5.50 10.68 -13.91
N MET A 271 -5.90 11.49 -12.93
CA MET A 271 -5.11 11.71 -11.73
C MET A 271 -5.34 10.56 -10.76
N SER A 272 -4.44 9.60 -10.76
CA SER A 272 -4.45 8.41 -9.91
C SER A 272 -3.13 8.27 -9.14
N GLY A 273 -2.40 7.20 -9.30
CA GLY A 273 -1.12 7.01 -8.64
C GLY A 273 -0.41 5.72 -9.09
N SER A 274 0.75 5.48 -8.48
CA SER A 274 1.69 4.42 -8.87
C SER A 274 1.09 3.01 -8.86
N TRP A 275 0.07 2.75 -8.05
CA TRP A 275 -0.62 1.44 -7.99
C TRP A 275 -1.35 1.06 -9.28
N MET A 276 -1.60 2.01 -10.19
CA MET A 276 -2.30 1.74 -11.44
C MET A 276 -1.39 1.30 -12.59
N LEU A 277 -0.07 1.39 -12.44
CA LEU A 277 0.89 1.05 -13.51
C LEU A 277 0.62 -0.33 -14.12
N GLY A 278 0.60 -1.36 -13.30
CA GLY A 278 0.37 -2.73 -13.78
C GLY A 278 -1.02 -2.94 -14.37
N ASN A 279 -2.04 -2.23 -13.85
CA ASN A 279 -3.40 -2.30 -14.39
C ASN A 279 -3.46 -1.72 -15.79
N TYR A 280 -2.90 -0.53 -16.00
CA TYR A 280 -2.92 0.14 -17.28
C TYR A 280 -2.05 -0.58 -18.32
N ASP A 281 -0.90 -1.07 -17.92
CA ASP A 281 -0.05 -1.87 -18.80
C ASP A 281 -0.74 -3.14 -19.32
N LYS A 282 -1.53 -3.80 -18.46
CA LYS A 282 -2.26 -5.01 -18.81
C LYS A 282 -3.50 -4.74 -19.66
N ASN A 283 -4.22 -3.65 -19.40
CA ASN A 283 -5.58 -3.47 -19.90
C ASN A 283 -5.71 -2.40 -21.01
N ILE A 284 -4.72 -1.51 -21.17
CA ILE A 284 -4.74 -0.53 -22.26
C ILE A 284 -3.98 -1.12 -23.46
N THR A 285 -4.73 -1.44 -24.52
CA THR A 285 -4.21 -1.97 -25.78
C THR A 285 -4.55 -1.09 -27.00
N ASP A 286 -5.47 -0.13 -26.83
CA ASP A 286 -6.11 0.59 -27.93
C ASP A 286 -5.50 1.97 -28.16
N PHE A 287 -4.71 2.48 -27.20
CA PHE A 287 -4.06 3.78 -27.30
C PHE A 287 -2.73 3.80 -26.56
N GLU A 288 -1.89 4.75 -26.90
CA GLU A 288 -0.65 5.02 -26.17
C GLU A 288 -0.93 5.86 -24.93
N TRP A 289 -0.29 5.49 -23.83
CA TRP A 289 -0.40 6.17 -22.55
C TRP A 289 0.96 6.31 -21.88
N LYS A 290 1.09 7.27 -20.99
CA LYS A 290 2.25 7.41 -20.12
C LYS A 290 1.90 8.09 -18.81
N VAL A 291 2.79 7.94 -17.82
CA VAL A 291 2.82 8.79 -16.62
C VAL A 291 3.52 10.10 -16.97
N VAL A 292 3.05 11.19 -16.42
CA VAL A 292 3.72 12.49 -16.53
C VAL A 292 4.09 13.00 -15.14
N PRO A 293 5.11 13.88 -15.02
CA PRO A 293 5.44 14.53 -13.75
C PRO A 293 4.22 15.26 -13.18
N ILE A 294 4.10 15.25 -11.84
CA ILE A 294 2.98 15.90 -11.18
C ILE A 294 2.96 17.39 -11.55
N PRO A 295 1.79 17.94 -11.95
CA PRO A 295 1.69 19.36 -12.21
C PRO A 295 1.96 20.21 -10.97
N CYS A 296 2.44 21.41 -11.18
CA CYS A 296 2.83 22.33 -10.12
C CYS A 296 1.77 23.43 -9.92
N GLY A 297 1.96 24.23 -8.91
CA GLY A 297 1.18 25.43 -8.61
C GLY A 297 2.02 26.41 -7.82
N PRO A 298 1.43 27.50 -7.30
CA PRO A 298 2.17 28.51 -6.52
C PRO A 298 2.86 27.95 -5.27
N GLY A 299 2.34 26.86 -4.71
CA GLY A 299 2.90 26.15 -3.55
C GLY A 299 3.93 25.06 -3.87
N GLY A 300 4.23 24.86 -5.15
CA GLY A 300 5.15 23.80 -5.63
C GLY A 300 4.45 22.68 -6.40
N CYS A 301 5.09 21.54 -6.50
CA CYS A 301 4.58 20.36 -7.23
C CYS A 301 4.11 19.32 -6.21
N GLY A 302 2.91 19.48 -5.71
CA GLY A 302 2.37 18.67 -4.62
C GLY A 302 1.88 17.30 -5.07
N ALA A 303 2.40 16.27 -4.44
CA ALA A 303 1.90 14.91 -4.56
C ALA A 303 1.47 14.38 -3.18
N MET A 304 0.50 13.48 -3.14
CA MET A 304 0.11 12.80 -1.92
C MET A 304 0.77 11.42 -1.89
N PRO A 305 1.74 11.17 -1.00
CA PRO A 305 2.26 9.84 -0.80
C PRO A 305 1.31 9.00 0.04
N GLY A 306 1.49 7.71 -0.03
CA GLY A 306 0.70 6.75 0.71
C GLY A 306 1.30 5.36 0.59
N GLY A 307 0.45 4.40 0.64
CA GLY A 307 0.78 3.00 0.49
C GLY A 307 -0.19 2.12 1.25
N SER A 308 0.09 0.85 1.21
CA SER A 308 -0.62 -0.14 1.98
C SER A 308 0.32 -0.89 2.90
N GLY A 309 -0.23 -1.40 3.96
CA GLY A 309 0.51 -2.23 4.88
C GLY A 309 -0.25 -3.49 5.25
N ILE A 310 0.48 -4.53 5.60
CA ILE A 310 -0.07 -5.71 6.25
C ILE A 310 0.09 -5.53 7.75
N VAL A 311 -1.02 -5.61 8.45
CA VAL A 311 -1.11 -5.47 9.91
C VAL A 311 -1.75 -6.71 10.52
N ALA A 312 -1.41 -7.00 11.78
CA ALA A 312 -2.12 -7.96 12.59
C ALA A 312 -2.95 -7.23 13.65
N PHE A 313 -4.06 -7.83 14.07
CA PHE A 313 -4.93 -7.26 15.08
C PHE A 313 -4.70 -7.90 16.44
N LYS A 314 -4.71 -7.09 17.50
CA LYS A 314 -4.49 -7.55 18.88
C LYS A 314 -5.55 -8.52 19.40
N SER A 315 -6.67 -8.65 18.69
CA SER A 315 -7.74 -9.62 18.96
C SER A 315 -7.43 -11.03 18.45
N THR A 316 -6.34 -11.23 17.69
CA THR A 316 -5.95 -12.57 17.23
C THR A 316 -5.64 -13.52 18.38
N ASN A 317 -6.05 -14.77 18.23
CA ASN A 317 -5.67 -15.84 19.15
C ASN A 317 -4.27 -16.42 18.85
N ASN A 318 -3.64 -16.00 17.74
CA ASN A 318 -2.37 -16.53 17.25
C ASN A 318 -1.35 -15.40 16.99
N PRO A 319 -1.00 -14.59 18.00
CA PRO A 319 -0.17 -13.39 17.80
C PRO A 319 1.23 -13.72 17.27
N GLU A 320 1.86 -14.81 17.74
CA GLU A 320 3.18 -15.24 17.28
C GLU A 320 3.17 -15.65 15.80
N ALA A 321 2.16 -16.41 15.39
CA ALA A 321 2.02 -16.83 14.00
C ALA A 321 1.73 -15.64 13.07
N ALA A 322 0.86 -14.72 13.48
CA ALA A 322 0.54 -13.52 12.74
C ALA A 322 1.77 -12.61 12.57
N ALA A 323 2.52 -12.38 13.66
CA ALA A 323 3.77 -11.63 13.62
C ALA A 323 4.83 -12.30 12.73
N SER A 324 4.97 -13.61 12.83
CA SER A 324 5.90 -14.41 12.03
C SER A 324 5.62 -14.30 10.53
N PHE A 325 4.34 -14.26 10.11
CA PHE A 325 3.98 -14.07 8.71
C PHE A 325 4.36 -12.67 8.21
N ILE A 326 4.07 -11.63 8.98
CA ILE A 326 4.42 -10.26 8.62
C ILE A 326 5.95 -10.10 8.56
N ASP A 327 6.66 -10.67 9.52
CA ASP A 327 8.13 -10.64 9.53
C ASP A 327 8.72 -11.37 8.33
N PHE A 328 8.19 -12.54 7.98
CA PHE A 328 8.56 -13.28 6.78
C PHE A 328 8.44 -12.44 5.51
N MET A 329 7.29 -11.76 5.32
CA MET A 329 7.06 -10.90 4.16
C MET A 329 7.98 -9.68 4.14
N SER A 330 8.37 -9.15 5.31
CA SER A 330 9.22 -7.96 5.44
C SER A 330 10.69 -8.21 5.13
N GLN A 331 11.15 -9.46 5.13
CA GLN A 331 12.55 -9.79 4.88
C GLN A 331 13.00 -9.35 3.50
N THR A 332 14.24 -8.90 3.36
CA THR A 332 14.77 -8.25 2.16
C THR A 332 14.43 -9.00 0.88
N ASP A 333 14.72 -10.29 0.81
CA ASP A 333 14.48 -11.11 -0.39
C ASP A 333 12.98 -11.22 -0.72
N ASN A 334 12.13 -11.30 0.29
CA ASN A 334 10.68 -11.40 0.11
C ASN A 334 10.07 -10.04 -0.26
N ALA A 335 10.53 -8.96 0.36
CA ALA A 335 10.12 -7.60 0.00
C ALA A 335 10.50 -7.26 -1.45
N GLU A 336 11.69 -7.68 -1.90
CA GLU A 336 12.13 -7.51 -3.29
C GLU A 336 11.26 -8.31 -4.27
N LYS A 337 11.02 -9.60 -3.97
CA LYS A 337 10.13 -10.45 -4.79
C LYS A 337 8.73 -9.88 -4.90
N PHE A 338 8.17 -9.41 -3.80
CA PHE A 338 6.85 -8.80 -3.79
C PHE A 338 6.81 -7.54 -4.65
N ALA A 339 7.75 -6.61 -4.47
CA ALA A 339 7.81 -5.37 -5.23
C ALA A 339 7.99 -5.63 -6.74
N ALA A 340 8.88 -6.55 -7.11
CA ALA A 340 9.11 -6.92 -8.51
C ALA A 340 7.86 -7.55 -9.15
N ALA A 341 7.20 -8.49 -8.46
CA ALA A 341 6.02 -9.19 -8.97
C ALA A 341 4.78 -8.29 -9.10
N THR A 342 4.69 -7.26 -8.28
CA THR A 342 3.54 -6.35 -8.25
C THR A 342 3.79 -5.02 -8.94
N SER A 343 5.00 -4.79 -9.47
CA SER A 343 5.44 -3.50 -10.06
C SER A 343 5.22 -2.32 -9.11
N ASN A 344 5.47 -2.53 -7.82
CA ASN A 344 5.28 -1.53 -6.78
C ASN A 344 6.61 -0.92 -6.33
N ILE A 345 6.56 0.30 -5.83
CA ILE A 345 7.69 0.97 -5.20
C ILE A 345 7.86 0.39 -3.80
N THR A 346 9.04 -0.16 -3.50
CA THR A 346 9.30 -0.75 -2.19
C THR A 346 9.40 0.30 -1.09
N ALA A 347 8.93 -0.04 0.11
CA ALA A 347 9.19 0.74 1.32
C ALA A 347 10.49 0.32 2.05
N HIS A 348 11.13 -0.76 1.63
CA HIS A 348 12.35 -1.27 2.23
C HIS A 348 13.54 -0.36 1.90
N GLN A 349 14.08 0.36 2.88
CA GLN A 349 15.11 1.39 2.68
C GLN A 349 16.41 0.84 2.10
N GLY A 350 16.80 -0.39 2.44
CA GLY A 350 17.94 -1.06 1.83
C GLY A 350 17.76 -1.28 0.34
N LEU A 351 16.58 -1.77 -0.08
CA LEU A 351 16.25 -1.99 -1.48
C LEU A 351 16.08 -0.69 -2.26
N GLN A 352 15.60 0.37 -1.64
CA GLN A 352 15.56 1.71 -2.26
C GLN A 352 16.95 2.20 -2.63
N LYS A 353 17.97 1.84 -1.84
CA LYS A 353 19.37 2.21 -2.10
C LYS A 353 20.05 1.31 -3.14
N SER A 354 19.80 0.00 -3.06
CA SER A 354 20.41 -0.98 -4.00
C SER A 354 19.71 -1.02 -5.35
N GLY A 355 18.43 -0.59 -5.42
CA GLY A 355 17.55 -0.77 -6.55
C GLY A 355 16.88 -2.13 -6.57
N ILE A 356 15.80 -2.24 -7.34
CA ILE A 356 15.08 -3.49 -7.61
C ILE A 356 15.16 -3.77 -9.09
N ASP A 357 15.41 -5.02 -9.45
CA ASP A 357 15.26 -5.49 -10.83
C ASP A 357 13.78 -5.81 -11.11
N TYR A 358 13.13 -4.89 -11.82
CA TYR A 358 11.77 -5.10 -12.33
C TYR A 358 11.81 -5.83 -13.68
N ALA A 359 12.46 -6.99 -13.72
CA ALA A 359 12.61 -7.77 -14.95
C ALA A 359 11.27 -8.04 -15.64
N GLY A 360 11.22 -7.80 -16.94
CA GLY A 360 10.04 -8.10 -17.77
C GLY A 360 8.90 -7.09 -17.70
N VAL A 361 9.06 -5.95 -17.01
CA VAL A 361 8.09 -4.84 -17.11
C VAL A 361 8.20 -4.12 -18.46
N SER A 362 7.09 -3.57 -18.91
CA SER A 362 7.08 -2.77 -20.15
C SER A 362 7.86 -1.46 -19.97
N PRO A 363 8.28 -0.81 -21.07
CA PRO A 363 8.90 0.52 -21.04
C PRO A 363 8.02 1.55 -20.32
N ASN A 364 6.70 1.52 -20.51
CA ASN A 364 5.77 2.43 -19.84
C ASN A 364 5.77 2.25 -18.32
N VAL A 365 5.81 1.00 -17.85
CA VAL A 365 5.89 0.71 -16.41
C VAL A 365 7.23 1.17 -15.84
N ALA A 366 8.35 0.89 -16.52
CA ALA A 366 9.68 1.30 -16.07
C ALA A 366 9.81 2.82 -15.98
N GLU A 367 9.36 3.55 -17.01
CA GLU A 367 9.34 5.02 -17.02
C GLU A 367 8.40 5.56 -15.94
N GLY A 368 7.21 5.00 -15.81
CA GLY A 368 6.23 5.39 -14.80
C GLY A 368 6.74 5.20 -13.39
N LEU A 369 7.41 4.09 -13.08
CA LEU A 369 8.05 3.86 -11.77
C LEU A 369 9.08 4.93 -11.45
N ALA A 370 9.91 5.31 -12.43
CA ALA A 370 10.91 6.37 -12.25
C ALA A 370 10.28 7.74 -11.98
N ILE A 371 9.22 8.10 -12.71
CA ILE A 371 8.49 9.37 -12.52
C ILE A 371 7.80 9.40 -11.16
N PHE A 372 7.12 8.32 -10.75
CA PHE A 372 6.49 8.25 -9.43
C PHE A 372 7.51 8.29 -8.29
N ALA A 373 8.66 7.64 -8.45
CA ALA A 373 9.74 7.74 -7.46
C ALA A 373 10.27 9.18 -7.33
N ALA A 374 10.42 9.90 -8.44
CA ALA A 374 10.79 11.32 -8.43
C ALA A 374 9.70 12.20 -7.79
N ASN A 375 8.42 11.92 -8.05
CA ASN A 375 7.29 12.61 -7.42
C ASN A 375 7.26 12.34 -5.91
N ALA A 376 7.61 11.14 -5.46
CA ALA A 376 7.73 10.80 -4.04
C ALA A 376 8.77 11.68 -3.33
N GLY A 377 9.91 11.94 -3.98
CA GLY A 377 10.93 12.86 -3.47
C GLY A 377 10.41 14.29 -3.31
N LYS A 378 9.62 14.77 -4.26
CA LYS A 378 8.97 16.10 -4.18
C LYS A 378 7.88 16.15 -3.09
N ALA A 379 7.18 15.06 -2.87
CA ALA A 379 6.13 14.95 -1.86
C ALA A 379 6.69 14.98 -0.43
N ALA A 380 7.94 14.59 -0.21
CA ALA A 380 8.54 14.51 1.13
C ALA A 380 8.53 15.86 1.87
N ASP A 381 8.63 16.97 1.17
CA ASP A 381 8.58 18.31 1.76
C ASP A 381 7.18 18.71 2.23
N THR A 382 6.13 18.08 1.67
CA THR A 382 4.74 18.41 1.98
C THR A 382 4.07 17.38 2.93
N THR A 383 4.78 16.33 3.35
CA THR A 383 4.14 15.10 3.78
C THR A 383 4.39 14.56 5.18
N PRO A 384 5.19 15.12 6.10
CA PRO A 384 5.39 14.45 7.39
C PRO A 384 4.09 14.11 8.13
N GLN A 385 2.95 14.60 7.64
CA GLN A 385 1.66 14.57 8.34
C GLN A 385 0.52 14.00 7.50
N ALA A 386 0.80 13.55 6.29
CA ALA A 386 -0.21 12.99 5.38
C ALA A 386 -0.92 11.73 5.94
N TYR A 387 -0.27 11.01 6.85
CA TYR A 387 -0.85 9.82 7.48
C TYR A 387 -1.87 10.15 8.55
N TRP A 388 -1.67 11.21 9.26
CA TRP A 388 -2.67 11.76 10.16
C TRP A 388 -3.89 12.21 9.37
N PHE A 389 -3.65 12.65 8.14
CA PHE A 389 -4.66 13.04 7.18
C PHE A 389 -5.52 11.87 6.67
N GLN A 390 -5.01 10.63 6.66
CA GLN A 390 -5.83 9.46 6.30
C GLN A 390 -7.01 9.26 7.25
N GLY A 391 -6.84 9.58 8.53
CA GLY A 391 -7.95 9.65 9.49
C GLY A 391 -9.00 10.71 9.16
N TYR A 392 -8.67 11.71 8.35
CA TYR A 392 -9.58 12.79 7.95
C TYR A 392 -10.39 12.48 6.69
N ASN A 393 -10.17 11.37 6.00
CA ASN A 393 -10.98 11.02 4.84
C ASN A 393 -12.50 11.03 5.14
N LYS A 394 -12.90 10.69 6.37
CA LYS A 394 -14.29 10.81 6.83
C LYS A 394 -14.73 12.27 7.04
N ASN A 395 -13.78 13.16 7.29
CA ASN A 395 -14.06 14.55 7.63
C ASN A 395 -14.14 15.46 6.39
N PHE A 396 -13.61 15.03 5.24
CA PHE A 396 -13.66 15.83 4.01
C PHE A 396 -15.08 16.07 3.50
N ALA A 397 -16.00 15.14 3.73
CA ALA A 397 -17.42 15.37 3.42
C ALA A 397 -18.05 16.45 4.31
N ILE A 398 -17.54 16.63 5.54
CA ILE A 398 -18.02 17.64 6.48
C ILE A 398 -17.65 19.04 6.02
N TYR A 399 -16.58 19.19 5.24
CA TYR A 399 -16.08 20.49 4.75
C TYR A 399 -16.64 20.92 3.40
N GLY A 400 -17.60 20.17 2.84
CA GLY A 400 -18.25 20.55 1.59
C GLY A 400 -17.32 20.56 0.36
N ILE A 401 -16.30 19.71 0.34
CA ILE A 401 -15.42 19.53 -0.83
C ILE A 401 -16.16 18.78 -1.95
N VAL A 402 -17.25 18.12 -1.61
CA VAL A 402 -18.12 17.48 -2.61
C VAL A 402 -19.01 18.57 -3.19
N PRO A 403 -18.91 18.91 -4.49
CA PRO A 403 -19.83 19.84 -5.11
C PRO A 403 -21.24 19.30 -4.97
N ASP A 404 -22.14 20.11 -4.45
CA ASP A 404 -23.57 19.92 -4.59
C ASP A 404 -24.02 20.13 -6.04
#